data_aa067b485bb093ad6982b322d2d39790
#
_entry.id   aa067b485bb093ad6982b322d2d39790
#
_cell.length_a   1.000
_cell.length_b   1.000
_cell.length_c   1.000
_cell.angle_alpha   90.00
_cell.angle_beta   90.00
_cell.angle_gamma   90.00
#
_symmetry.space_group_name_H-M   'P 1'
#
loop_
_entity.id
_entity.type
_entity.pdbx_description
1 polymer ?
#
loop_
_entity_poly.entity_id
_entity_poly.type
_entity_poly.pdbx_seq_one_letter_code
_entity_poly.pdbx_strand_id
1 'polypeptide(L)'
;MKLIAGPASKELGERIARLLNVKTAPIFFKTFPDGESYVRFDVESLKDEDVVIVQTTSPPQDQRLIQLLLMADNASDMKAKSITAVVPYFAYARQDKRFLTGEAFSVKTVVKLLENCGVSRIITVNAHNPEVLNTFKISIEDLSAVALLAEYFKNEGLVENPLSLSLGKKALSMATEANSILKGGFDYISTRRDAITGDVALEEKKLAVRNRDVIIFDDIISSGGTMAKAVEFSKERGARKVYAACVHPLLMGDSQKKIMEHGAEGIIGTDSVFSPVSKVSIAPLISKALAKKEQKSG
;
A
#
# COMPACT_ATOMS: atom_id res chain seq x y z
N MET A 1 22.50 -1.26 -11.51
CA MET A 1 21.04 -1.09 -11.31
C MET A 1 20.60 0.31 -11.74
N LYS A 2 19.53 0.41 -12.50
CA LYS A 2 18.87 1.66 -12.92
C LYS A 2 17.49 1.76 -12.28
N LEU A 3 17.16 2.88 -11.67
CA LEU A 3 15.83 3.10 -11.08
C LEU A 3 15.03 4.05 -11.96
N ILE A 4 13.79 3.68 -12.27
CA ILE A 4 12.81 4.45 -13.03
C ILE A 4 11.69 4.82 -12.07
N ALA A 5 11.54 6.11 -11.77
CA ALA A 5 10.46 6.63 -10.97
C ALA A 5 9.27 6.97 -11.88
N GLY A 6 8.25 6.14 -11.86
CA GLY A 6 7.03 6.34 -12.63
C GLY A 6 6.22 7.57 -12.18
N PRO A 7 5.31 8.07 -13.03
CA PRO A 7 4.61 9.34 -12.80
C PRO A 7 3.76 9.36 -11.53
N ALA A 8 3.29 8.20 -11.05
CA ALA A 8 2.52 8.12 -9.81
C ALA A 8 3.38 7.93 -8.55
N SER A 9 4.70 7.75 -8.69
CA SER A 9 5.61 7.48 -7.58
C SER A 9 6.93 8.26 -7.71
N LYS A 10 6.92 9.43 -8.34
CA LYS A 10 8.13 10.20 -8.62
C LYS A 10 8.92 10.48 -7.34
N GLU A 11 8.29 11.10 -6.34
CA GLU A 11 8.96 11.46 -5.09
C GLU A 11 9.43 10.24 -4.30
N LEU A 12 8.60 9.19 -4.24
CA LEU A 12 8.98 7.94 -3.58
C LEU A 12 10.18 7.28 -4.28
N GLY A 13 10.16 7.19 -5.61
CA GLY A 13 11.25 6.64 -6.40
C GLY A 13 12.56 7.43 -6.22
N GLU A 14 12.49 8.76 -6.20
CA GLU A 14 13.64 9.62 -5.92
C GLU A 14 14.21 9.44 -4.51
N ARG A 15 13.33 9.23 -3.50
CA ARG A 15 13.77 8.91 -2.11
C ARG A 15 14.45 7.55 -2.05
N ILE A 16 13.89 6.53 -2.71
CA ILE A 16 14.49 5.19 -2.79
C ILE A 16 15.86 5.27 -3.47
N ALA A 17 15.97 5.98 -4.59
CA ALA A 17 17.22 6.15 -5.32
C ALA A 17 18.32 6.79 -4.45
N ARG A 18 17.97 7.84 -3.69
CA ARG A 18 18.91 8.47 -2.74
C ARG A 18 19.37 7.51 -1.65
N LEU A 19 18.47 6.72 -1.07
CA LEU A 19 18.82 5.74 -0.03
C LEU A 19 19.71 4.61 -0.54
N LEU A 20 19.56 4.24 -1.81
CA LEU A 20 20.37 3.22 -2.47
C LEU A 20 21.65 3.79 -3.10
N ASN A 21 21.83 5.10 -3.09
CA ASN A 21 22.92 5.82 -3.78
C ASN A 21 23.00 5.47 -5.29
N VAL A 22 21.84 5.36 -5.94
CA VAL A 22 21.72 5.12 -7.39
C VAL A 22 21.09 6.31 -8.09
N LYS A 23 21.41 6.47 -9.38
CA LYS A 23 20.78 7.50 -10.21
C LYS A 23 19.44 7.02 -10.75
N THR A 24 18.44 7.90 -10.77
CA THR A 24 17.20 7.66 -11.51
C THR A 24 17.45 7.82 -13.00
N ALA A 25 16.91 6.89 -13.81
CA ALA A 25 16.86 7.09 -15.26
C ALA A 25 15.78 8.13 -15.58
N PRO A 26 16.10 9.17 -16.38
CA PRO A 26 15.10 10.15 -16.75
C PRO A 26 13.97 9.50 -17.57
N ILE A 27 12.75 9.91 -17.29
CA ILE A 27 11.55 9.46 -18.00
C ILE A 27 10.78 10.68 -18.51
N PHE A 28 10.47 10.69 -19.80
CA PHE A 28 9.52 11.63 -20.37
C PHE A 28 8.14 10.96 -20.42
N PHE A 29 7.18 11.64 -19.84
CA PHE A 29 5.81 11.17 -19.73
C PHE A 29 4.82 12.26 -20.14
N LYS A 30 3.82 11.92 -20.93
CA LYS A 30 2.67 12.78 -21.22
C LYS A 30 1.40 11.97 -21.38
N THR A 31 0.27 12.62 -21.20
CA THR A 31 -1.04 12.10 -21.60
C THR A 31 -1.51 12.87 -22.84
N PHE A 32 -1.94 12.14 -23.85
CA PHE A 32 -2.53 12.73 -25.04
C PHE A 32 -3.93 13.30 -24.74
N PRO A 33 -4.49 14.18 -25.58
CA PRO A 33 -5.81 14.78 -25.35
C PRO A 33 -6.96 13.79 -25.25
N ASP A 34 -6.84 12.63 -25.87
CA ASP A 34 -7.77 11.50 -25.81
C ASP A 34 -7.61 10.62 -24.56
N GLY A 35 -6.59 10.90 -23.73
CA GLY A 35 -6.32 10.19 -22.47
C GLY A 35 -5.25 9.12 -22.57
N GLU A 36 -4.70 8.81 -23.74
CA GLU A 36 -3.64 7.82 -23.88
C GLU A 36 -2.32 8.28 -23.23
N SER A 37 -1.62 7.33 -22.60
CA SER A 37 -0.33 7.57 -21.97
C SER A 37 0.82 7.37 -22.95
N TYR A 38 1.77 8.30 -22.97
CA TYR A 38 3.03 8.20 -23.69
C TYR A 38 4.18 8.12 -22.69
N VAL A 39 5.08 7.16 -22.90
CA VAL A 39 6.26 6.92 -22.07
C VAL A 39 7.51 6.84 -22.96
N ARG A 40 8.58 7.54 -22.59
CA ARG A 40 9.89 7.43 -23.21
C ARG A 40 10.96 7.52 -22.13
N PHE A 41 11.89 6.57 -22.10
CA PHE A 41 13.09 6.69 -21.28
C PHE A 41 14.12 7.55 -22.03
N ASP A 42 14.71 8.49 -21.31
CA ASP A 42 15.74 9.37 -21.85
C ASP A 42 17.14 8.80 -21.53
N VAL A 43 17.35 7.57 -21.99
CA VAL A 43 18.61 6.82 -21.87
C VAL A 43 18.87 6.09 -23.18
N GLU A 44 20.14 5.92 -23.56
CA GLU A 44 20.52 5.27 -24.83
C GLU A 44 20.26 3.75 -24.81
N SER A 45 20.46 3.10 -23.66
CA SER A 45 20.31 1.66 -23.51
C SER A 45 20.04 1.28 -22.05
N LEU A 46 19.32 0.17 -21.87
CA LEU A 46 19.17 -0.55 -20.60
C LEU A 46 19.80 -1.96 -20.69
N LYS A 47 20.53 -2.23 -21.75
CA LYS A 47 21.17 -3.53 -21.97
C LYS A 47 22.04 -3.92 -20.77
N ASP A 48 21.84 -5.16 -20.31
CA ASP A 48 22.55 -5.77 -19.19
C ASP A 48 22.34 -5.09 -17.81
N GLU A 49 21.43 -4.11 -17.71
CA GLU A 49 21.09 -3.42 -16.47
C GLU A 49 19.99 -4.17 -15.69
N ASP A 50 20.13 -4.23 -14.37
CA ASP A 50 19.01 -4.54 -13.48
C ASP A 50 18.15 -3.28 -13.32
N VAL A 51 16.91 -3.32 -13.81
CA VAL A 51 15.98 -2.19 -13.82
C VAL A 51 14.96 -2.32 -12.69
N VAL A 52 14.76 -1.24 -11.94
CA VAL A 52 13.73 -1.12 -10.91
C VAL A 52 12.74 -0.03 -11.32
N ILE A 53 11.48 -0.41 -11.53
CA ILE A 53 10.39 0.52 -11.86
C ILE A 53 9.55 0.74 -10.62
N VAL A 54 9.45 1.98 -10.13
CA VAL A 54 8.64 2.34 -8.96
C VAL A 54 7.37 3.03 -9.44
N GLN A 55 6.23 2.37 -9.33
CA GLN A 55 4.94 2.91 -9.77
C GLN A 55 3.80 2.35 -8.93
N THR A 56 3.19 3.19 -8.09
CA THR A 56 1.93 2.86 -7.42
C THR A 56 0.79 2.82 -8.43
N THR A 57 -0.17 1.91 -8.23
CA THR A 57 -1.37 1.81 -9.09
C THR A 57 -2.61 2.39 -8.40
N SER A 58 -2.43 3.48 -7.64
CA SER A 58 -3.53 4.25 -7.04
C SER A 58 -4.42 4.91 -8.10
N PRO A 59 -5.60 5.42 -7.73
CA PRO A 59 -6.48 6.09 -8.68
C PRO A 59 -5.79 7.19 -9.50
N PRO A 60 -6.08 7.26 -10.82
CA PRO A 60 -6.91 6.37 -11.64
C PRO A 60 -6.17 5.05 -11.96
N GLN A 61 -6.66 3.94 -11.42
CA GLN A 61 -5.96 2.66 -11.37
C GLN A 61 -5.58 2.12 -12.76
N ASP A 62 -6.54 2.12 -13.68
CA ASP A 62 -6.37 1.57 -15.04
C ASP A 62 -5.26 2.31 -15.78
N GLN A 63 -5.27 3.64 -15.71
CA GLN A 63 -4.24 4.47 -16.31
C GLN A 63 -2.86 4.17 -15.69
N ARG A 64 -2.79 4.09 -14.35
CA ARG A 64 -1.52 3.81 -13.64
C ARG A 64 -0.98 2.43 -13.94
N LEU A 65 -1.87 1.45 -14.09
CA LEU A 65 -1.49 0.10 -14.50
C LEU A 65 -0.96 0.09 -15.93
N ILE A 66 -1.66 0.72 -16.88
CA ILE A 66 -1.18 0.82 -18.27
C ILE A 66 0.19 1.52 -18.33
N GLN A 67 0.39 2.60 -17.57
CA GLN A 67 1.69 3.27 -17.47
C GLN A 67 2.80 2.32 -16.99
N LEU A 68 2.51 1.48 -15.98
CA LEU A 68 3.44 0.50 -15.46
C LEU A 68 3.79 -0.56 -16.54
N LEU A 69 2.78 -1.07 -17.25
CA LEU A 69 2.98 -2.03 -18.33
C LEU A 69 3.84 -1.45 -19.45
N LEU A 70 3.55 -0.23 -19.91
CA LEU A 70 4.34 0.47 -20.93
C LEU A 70 5.80 0.67 -20.50
N MET A 71 6.05 1.00 -19.23
CA MET A 71 7.41 1.12 -18.71
C MET A 71 8.13 -0.24 -18.67
N ALA A 72 7.45 -1.30 -18.24
CA ALA A 72 8.04 -2.62 -18.14
C ALA A 72 8.38 -3.20 -19.52
N ASP A 73 7.44 -3.12 -20.45
CA ASP A 73 7.61 -3.59 -21.83
C ASP A 73 8.74 -2.85 -22.55
N ASN A 74 8.77 -1.51 -22.45
CA ASN A 74 9.86 -0.71 -23.00
C ASN A 74 11.23 -1.07 -22.39
N ALA A 75 11.30 -1.33 -21.07
CA ALA A 75 12.55 -1.77 -20.46
C ALA A 75 12.99 -3.15 -20.98
N SER A 76 12.05 -4.05 -21.24
CA SER A 76 12.29 -5.35 -21.85
C SER A 76 12.81 -5.22 -23.28
N ASP A 77 12.19 -4.37 -24.10
CA ASP A 77 12.63 -4.09 -25.47
C ASP A 77 14.03 -3.48 -25.52
N MET A 78 14.37 -2.63 -24.57
CA MET A 78 15.70 -2.04 -24.39
C MET A 78 16.72 -3.02 -23.79
N LYS A 79 16.37 -4.33 -23.67
CA LYS A 79 17.25 -5.44 -23.26
C LYS A 79 17.73 -5.34 -21.82
N ALA A 80 16.89 -4.84 -20.89
CA ALA A 80 17.16 -4.94 -19.48
C ALA A 80 17.45 -6.39 -19.07
N LYS A 81 18.46 -6.60 -18.21
CA LYS A 81 18.85 -7.92 -17.69
C LYS A 81 17.77 -8.50 -16.78
N SER A 82 17.20 -7.67 -15.94
CA SER A 82 16.07 -8.03 -15.08
C SER A 82 15.19 -6.80 -14.83
N ILE A 83 13.88 -7.03 -14.62
CA ILE A 83 12.93 -5.96 -14.32
C ILE A 83 12.25 -6.29 -13.01
N THR A 84 12.44 -5.42 -12.00
CA THR A 84 11.71 -5.45 -10.73
C THR A 84 10.67 -4.34 -10.74
N ALA A 85 9.39 -4.69 -10.63
CA ALA A 85 8.31 -3.74 -10.43
C ALA A 85 8.08 -3.51 -8.93
N VAL A 86 8.32 -2.31 -8.45
CA VAL A 86 7.94 -1.86 -7.11
C VAL A 86 6.58 -1.19 -7.23
N VAL A 87 5.55 -1.87 -6.74
CA VAL A 87 4.15 -1.44 -6.83
C VAL A 87 3.61 -1.26 -5.42
N PRO A 88 3.87 -0.11 -4.74
CA PRO A 88 3.53 0.07 -3.33
C PRO A 88 2.05 -0.22 -3.04
N TYR A 89 1.13 0.46 -3.71
CA TYR A 89 -0.27 0.10 -3.73
C TYR A 89 -0.57 -0.70 -4.99
N PHE A 90 -0.94 -1.97 -4.79
CA PHE A 90 -1.24 -2.90 -5.87
C PHE A 90 -2.76 -2.96 -6.09
N ALA A 91 -3.25 -2.19 -7.06
CA ALA A 91 -4.66 -2.22 -7.43
C ALA A 91 -5.08 -3.61 -7.92
N TYR A 92 -6.40 -3.89 -7.89
CA TYR A 92 -6.99 -5.18 -8.23
C TYR A 92 -6.68 -6.34 -7.27
N ALA A 93 -5.78 -6.16 -6.27
CA ALA A 93 -5.47 -7.17 -5.27
C ALA A 93 -6.66 -7.51 -4.34
N ARG A 94 -7.71 -6.68 -4.31
CA ARG A 94 -8.94 -6.95 -3.55
C ARG A 94 -9.83 -8.01 -4.20
N GLN A 95 -9.70 -8.24 -5.51
CA GLN A 95 -10.38 -9.30 -6.25
C GLN A 95 -9.42 -10.48 -6.47
N ASP A 96 -9.18 -11.17 -5.37
CA ASP A 96 -8.19 -12.22 -5.16
C ASP A 96 -8.76 -13.63 -5.31
N LYS A 97 -10.06 -13.75 -5.52
CA LYS A 97 -10.80 -14.98 -5.78
C LYS A 97 -12.12 -14.68 -6.46
N ARG A 98 -12.79 -15.74 -6.90
CA ARG A 98 -14.16 -15.68 -7.40
C ARG A 98 -15.13 -15.98 -6.26
N PHE A 99 -16.03 -15.07 -5.97
CA PHE A 99 -17.12 -15.27 -5.03
C PHE A 99 -18.35 -15.84 -5.73
N LEU A 100 -18.56 -15.43 -6.99
CA LEU A 100 -19.64 -15.87 -7.85
C LEU A 100 -19.08 -16.45 -9.15
N THR A 101 -19.86 -17.36 -9.77
CA THR A 101 -19.53 -17.90 -11.09
C THR A 101 -19.47 -16.78 -12.12
N GLY A 102 -18.42 -16.75 -12.94
CA GLY A 102 -18.23 -15.72 -13.98
C GLY A 102 -17.46 -14.48 -13.54
N GLU A 103 -17.20 -14.29 -12.25
CA GLU A 103 -16.35 -13.18 -11.80
C GLU A 103 -14.90 -13.28 -12.31
N ALA A 104 -14.30 -12.14 -12.58
CA ALA A 104 -12.88 -12.07 -12.91
C ALA A 104 -12.01 -12.35 -11.67
N PHE A 105 -10.86 -12.98 -11.85
CA PHE A 105 -9.80 -13.05 -10.86
C PHE A 105 -8.76 -11.98 -11.21
N SER A 106 -9.04 -10.74 -10.86
CA SER A 106 -8.37 -9.57 -11.41
C SER A 106 -6.87 -9.52 -11.10
N VAL A 107 -6.45 -9.81 -9.87
CA VAL A 107 -5.02 -9.82 -9.51
C VAL A 107 -4.22 -10.81 -10.37
N LYS A 108 -4.80 -11.97 -10.70
CA LYS A 108 -4.17 -12.96 -11.57
C LYS A 108 -3.93 -12.40 -12.98
N THR A 109 -4.90 -11.65 -13.51
CA THR A 109 -4.76 -11.00 -14.82
C THR A 109 -3.65 -9.97 -14.79
N VAL A 110 -3.61 -9.11 -13.78
CA VAL A 110 -2.59 -8.06 -13.64
C VAL A 110 -1.19 -8.66 -13.53
N VAL A 111 -1.00 -9.69 -12.68
CA VAL A 111 0.30 -10.35 -12.53
C VAL A 111 0.76 -10.97 -13.84
N LYS A 112 -0.12 -11.66 -14.59
CA LYS A 112 0.21 -12.21 -15.91
C LYS A 112 0.62 -11.16 -16.94
N LEU A 113 -0.06 -9.99 -16.92
CA LEU A 113 0.32 -8.89 -17.81
C LEU A 113 1.72 -8.38 -17.49
N LEU A 114 2.06 -8.21 -16.21
CA LEU A 114 3.39 -7.80 -15.78
C LEU A 114 4.46 -8.84 -16.18
N GLU A 115 4.19 -10.14 -15.97
CA GLU A 115 5.08 -11.22 -16.41
C GLU A 115 5.33 -11.16 -17.94
N ASN A 116 4.28 -10.96 -18.73
CA ASN A 116 4.38 -10.87 -20.18
C ASN A 116 5.18 -9.64 -20.66
N CYS A 117 5.16 -8.54 -19.89
CA CYS A 117 5.98 -7.36 -20.12
C CYS A 117 7.43 -7.50 -19.58
N GLY A 118 7.86 -8.72 -19.23
CA GLY A 118 9.24 -9.00 -18.81
C GLY A 118 9.55 -8.74 -17.33
N VAL A 119 8.54 -8.43 -16.50
CA VAL A 119 8.76 -8.28 -15.05
C VAL A 119 9.11 -9.64 -14.45
N SER A 120 10.26 -9.73 -13.78
CA SER A 120 10.75 -10.95 -13.11
C SER A 120 10.56 -10.97 -11.60
N ARG A 121 10.30 -9.79 -10.99
CA ARG A 121 10.04 -9.65 -9.55
C ARG A 121 9.08 -8.49 -9.30
N ILE A 122 8.17 -8.68 -8.34
CA ILE A 122 7.29 -7.62 -7.84
C ILE A 122 7.61 -7.40 -6.36
N ILE A 123 7.70 -6.14 -5.93
CA ILE A 123 7.71 -5.74 -4.52
C ILE A 123 6.46 -4.90 -4.30
N THR A 124 5.64 -5.28 -3.33
CA THR A 124 4.46 -4.54 -2.92
C THR A 124 4.47 -4.30 -1.41
N VAL A 125 3.51 -3.54 -0.90
CA VAL A 125 3.44 -3.21 0.53
C VAL A 125 2.03 -3.49 1.03
N ASN A 126 1.89 -4.29 2.09
CA ASN A 126 0.62 -4.65 2.72
C ASN A 126 -0.49 -4.94 1.70
N ALA A 127 -0.24 -5.87 0.78
CA ALA A 127 -1.24 -6.33 -0.16
C ALA A 127 -2.46 -6.88 0.59
N HIS A 128 -3.66 -6.63 0.06
CA HIS A 128 -4.92 -7.01 0.71
C HIS A 128 -5.01 -8.49 1.09
N ASN A 129 -4.39 -9.35 0.28
CA ASN A 129 -4.28 -10.79 0.56
C ASN A 129 -2.90 -11.31 0.10
N PRO A 130 -1.90 -11.34 0.99
CA PRO A 130 -0.56 -11.79 0.64
C PRO A 130 -0.51 -13.29 0.28
N GLU A 131 -1.42 -14.12 0.79
CA GLU A 131 -1.44 -15.57 0.50
C GLU A 131 -1.66 -15.85 -0.99
N VAL A 132 -2.50 -15.05 -1.65
CA VAL A 132 -2.76 -15.19 -3.08
C VAL A 132 -1.52 -14.84 -3.90
N LEU A 133 -0.72 -13.89 -3.46
CA LEU A 133 0.51 -13.50 -4.15
C LEU A 133 1.53 -14.64 -4.21
N ASN A 134 1.56 -15.50 -3.19
CA ASN A 134 2.44 -16.67 -3.14
C ASN A 134 2.06 -17.78 -4.14
N THR A 135 0.90 -17.68 -4.79
CA THR A 135 0.44 -18.67 -5.79
C THR A 135 0.98 -18.42 -7.20
N PHE A 136 1.61 -17.25 -7.45
CA PHE A 136 2.16 -16.90 -8.75
C PHE A 136 3.58 -17.43 -8.93
N LYS A 137 3.99 -17.66 -10.19
CA LYS A 137 5.34 -18.14 -10.52
C LYS A 137 6.40 -17.06 -10.37
N ILE A 138 6.03 -15.81 -10.69
CA ILE A 138 6.90 -14.65 -10.51
C ILE A 138 7.18 -14.43 -9.02
N SER A 139 8.38 -14.01 -8.69
CA SER A 139 8.73 -13.66 -7.30
C SER A 139 7.96 -12.40 -6.88
N ILE A 140 7.08 -12.54 -5.88
CA ILE A 140 6.35 -11.40 -5.29
C ILE A 140 6.73 -11.32 -3.82
N GLU A 141 7.21 -10.15 -3.40
CA GLU A 141 7.56 -9.85 -2.01
C GLU A 141 6.60 -8.78 -1.48
N ASP A 142 5.81 -9.14 -0.48
CA ASP A 142 4.92 -8.22 0.22
C ASP A 142 5.57 -7.75 1.51
N LEU A 143 5.79 -6.44 1.62
CA LEU A 143 6.45 -5.81 2.75
C LEU A 143 5.41 -5.25 3.72
N SER A 144 5.67 -5.28 5.03
CA SER A 144 4.79 -4.62 6.00
C SER A 144 5.31 -3.24 6.38
N ALA A 145 4.45 -2.22 6.23
CA ALA A 145 4.70 -0.86 6.68
C ALA A 145 4.06 -0.55 8.05
N VAL A 146 3.41 -1.52 8.68
CA VAL A 146 2.71 -1.33 9.96
C VAL A 146 3.68 -0.93 11.07
N ALA A 147 4.86 -1.54 11.09
CA ALA A 147 5.91 -1.16 12.04
C ALA A 147 6.30 0.32 11.92
N LEU A 148 6.46 0.83 10.69
CA LEU A 148 6.79 2.24 10.45
C LEU A 148 5.68 3.19 10.94
N LEU A 149 4.41 2.82 10.73
CA LEU A 149 3.28 3.59 11.27
C LEU A 149 3.30 3.58 12.81
N ALA A 150 3.52 2.44 13.43
CA ALA A 150 3.59 2.33 14.89
C ALA A 150 4.77 3.12 15.48
N GLU A 151 5.94 3.08 14.84
CA GLU A 151 7.11 3.87 15.22
C GLU A 151 6.82 5.37 15.13
N TYR A 152 6.10 5.83 14.09
CA TYR A 152 5.70 7.23 13.97
C TYR A 152 4.86 7.67 15.17
N PHE A 153 3.80 6.94 15.54
CA PHE A 153 2.98 7.26 16.72
C PHE A 153 3.79 7.34 18.01
N LYS A 154 4.74 6.42 18.18
CA LYS A 154 5.61 6.36 19.34
C LYS A 154 6.59 7.55 19.39
N ASN A 155 7.25 7.84 18.26
CA ASN A 155 8.29 8.86 18.18
C ASN A 155 7.72 10.27 18.29
N GLU A 156 6.53 10.52 17.74
CA GLU A 156 5.82 11.79 17.84
C GLU A 156 5.08 11.98 19.18
N GLY A 157 5.09 10.98 20.05
CA GLY A 157 4.41 11.06 21.35
C GLY A 157 2.89 11.28 21.27
N LEU A 158 2.25 10.84 20.17
CA LEU A 158 0.84 11.12 19.92
C LEU A 158 -0.11 10.36 20.84
N VAL A 159 0.36 9.24 21.38
CA VAL A 159 -0.46 8.30 22.16
C VAL A 159 0.25 7.87 23.44
N GLU A 160 -0.56 7.59 24.46
CA GLU A 160 -0.12 7.10 25.76
C GLU A 160 -0.88 5.81 26.09
N ASN A 161 -0.17 4.74 26.47
CA ASN A 161 -0.74 3.42 26.72
C ASN A 161 -1.76 2.97 25.65
N PRO A 162 -1.39 2.97 24.34
CA PRO A 162 -2.32 2.78 23.25
C PRO A 162 -2.84 1.35 23.16
N LEU A 163 -4.08 1.20 22.69
CA LEU A 163 -4.62 -0.06 22.21
C LEU A 163 -4.56 -0.07 20.70
N SER A 164 -3.84 -1.03 20.11
CA SER A 164 -3.79 -1.25 18.67
C SER A 164 -4.98 -2.09 18.24
N LEU A 165 -5.83 -1.56 17.38
CA LEU A 165 -6.99 -2.28 16.83
C LEU A 165 -6.84 -2.49 15.32
N SER A 166 -7.44 -3.54 14.81
CA SER A 166 -7.62 -3.76 13.38
C SER A 166 -9.10 -3.92 13.01
N LEU A 167 -9.42 -3.71 11.73
CA LEU A 167 -10.76 -3.92 11.19
C LEU A 167 -10.94 -5.37 10.75
N GLY A 168 -11.63 -6.14 11.59
CA GLY A 168 -11.86 -7.57 11.36
C GLY A 168 -10.71 -8.47 11.82
N LYS A 169 -11.06 -9.74 12.08
CA LYS A 169 -10.12 -10.77 12.56
C LYS A 169 -8.99 -11.07 11.57
N LYS A 170 -9.24 -10.94 10.28
CA LYS A 170 -8.23 -11.21 9.23
C LYS A 170 -7.06 -10.23 9.28
N ALA A 171 -7.30 -9.00 9.70
CA ALA A 171 -6.28 -7.96 9.84
C ALA A 171 -5.62 -7.92 11.23
N LEU A 172 -5.90 -8.89 12.11
CA LEU A 172 -5.37 -8.93 13.48
C LEU A 172 -3.84 -8.92 13.52
N SER A 173 -3.18 -9.48 12.52
CA SER A 173 -1.72 -9.45 12.38
C SER A 173 -1.18 -8.02 12.38
N MET A 174 -1.87 -7.06 11.76
CA MET A 174 -1.46 -5.65 11.76
C MET A 174 -1.50 -5.05 13.18
N ALA A 175 -2.58 -5.29 13.93
CA ALA A 175 -2.67 -4.83 15.32
C ALA A 175 -1.61 -5.49 16.22
N THR A 176 -1.31 -6.77 15.99
CA THR A 176 -0.27 -7.52 16.71
C THR A 176 1.12 -6.95 16.40
N GLU A 177 1.43 -6.69 15.14
CA GLU A 177 2.69 -6.09 14.69
C GLU A 177 2.87 -4.70 15.30
N ALA A 178 1.85 -3.83 15.20
CA ALA A 178 1.87 -2.50 15.80
C ALA A 178 2.11 -2.57 17.33
N ASN A 179 1.46 -3.51 18.02
CA ASN A 179 1.64 -3.71 19.45
C ASN A 179 3.05 -4.18 19.83
N SER A 180 3.77 -4.84 18.93
CA SER A 180 5.16 -5.23 19.20
C SER A 180 6.05 -4.01 19.48
N ILE A 181 5.68 -2.84 18.96
CA ILE A 181 6.35 -1.55 19.11
C ILE A 181 5.70 -0.67 20.18
N LEU A 182 4.38 -0.59 20.17
CA LEU A 182 3.61 0.31 21.04
C LEU A 182 3.37 -0.24 22.46
N LYS A 183 3.37 -1.56 22.63
CA LYS A 183 3.32 -2.27 23.93
C LYS A 183 2.04 -2.08 24.78
N GLY A 184 1.00 -1.46 24.22
CA GLY A 184 -0.21 -1.16 24.99
C GLY A 184 -1.31 -2.24 24.94
N GLY A 185 -1.14 -3.27 24.13
CA GLY A 185 -2.14 -4.31 23.86
C GLY A 185 -2.75 -4.20 22.46
N PHE A 186 -3.41 -5.25 22.06
CA PHE A 186 -4.03 -5.31 20.72
C PHE A 186 -5.33 -6.12 20.74
N ASP A 187 -6.21 -5.80 19.79
CA ASP A 187 -7.44 -6.53 19.53
C ASP A 187 -7.95 -6.20 18.11
N TYR A 188 -9.14 -6.66 17.75
CA TYR A 188 -9.82 -6.31 16.51
C TYR A 188 -11.27 -5.92 16.75
N ILE A 189 -11.77 -5.00 15.94
CA ILE A 189 -13.20 -4.68 15.86
C ILE A 189 -13.85 -5.70 14.93
N SER A 190 -14.83 -6.45 15.44
CA SER A 190 -15.53 -7.44 14.62
C SER A 190 -16.38 -6.75 13.55
N THR A 191 -16.22 -7.17 12.32
CA THR A 191 -16.95 -6.59 11.17
C THR A 191 -17.67 -7.70 10.40
N ARG A 192 -18.92 -7.44 10.05
CA ARG A 192 -19.70 -8.28 9.14
C ARG A 192 -19.97 -7.50 7.86
N ARG A 193 -19.57 -8.06 6.74
CA ARG A 193 -19.86 -7.48 5.42
C ARG A 193 -21.06 -8.17 4.82
N ASP A 194 -22.04 -7.40 4.37
CA ASP A 194 -23.11 -7.90 3.52
C ASP A 194 -22.52 -8.28 2.15
N ALA A 195 -22.79 -9.52 1.70
CA ALA A 195 -22.23 -10.05 0.47
C ALA A 195 -22.84 -9.44 -0.81
N ILE A 196 -24.03 -8.84 -0.69
CA ILE A 196 -24.79 -8.28 -1.82
C ILE A 196 -24.54 -6.78 -1.90
N THR A 197 -24.74 -6.04 -0.81
CA THR A 197 -24.60 -4.57 -0.79
C THR A 197 -23.15 -4.11 -0.58
N GLY A 198 -22.31 -4.98 -0.01
CA GLY A 198 -20.94 -4.64 0.38
C GLY A 198 -20.85 -3.81 1.66
N ASP A 199 -21.99 -3.52 2.32
CA ASP A 199 -22.05 -2.75 3.54
C ASP A 199 -21.34 -3.47 4.69
N VAL A 200 -20.66 -2.69 5.54
CA VAL A 200 -19.98 -3.21 6.72
C VAL A 200 -20.73 -2.76 7.97
N ALA A 201 -21.19 -3.74 8.74
CA ALA A 201 -21.70 -3.55 10.09
C ALA A 201 -20.64 -3.95 11.11
N LEU A 202 -20.58 -3.24 12.23
CA LEU A 202 -19.75 -3.62 13.37
C LEU A 202 -20.56 -4.52 14.30
N GLU A 203 -19.92 -5.58 14.79
CA GLU A 203 -20.54 -6.50 15.73
C GLU A 203 -20.17 -6.11 17.16
N GLU A 204 -21.08 -6.34 18.10
CA GLU A 204 -20.81 -6.09 19.50
C GLU A 204 -19.72 -7.03 20.03
N LYS A 205 -18.59 -6.42 20.42
CA LYS A 205 -17.48 -7.08 21.10
C LYS A 205 -17.03 -6.20 22.26
N LYS A 206 -16.79 -6.80 23.41
CA LYS A 206 -16.17 -6.08 24.53
C LYS A 206 -14.71 -5.77 24.17
N LEU A 207 -14.40 -4.49 24.02
CA LEU A 207 -13.05 -3.99 23.81
C LEU A 207 -12.59 -3.19 25.02
N ALA A 208 -11.34 -3.35 25.42
CA ALA A 208 -10.76 -2.64 26.56
C ALA A 208 -10.29 -1.22 26.17
N VAL A 209 -11.17 -0.41 25.56
CA VAL A 209 -10.87 0.93 25.02
C VAL A 209 -11.04 2.05 26.03
N ARG A 210 -11.79 1.81 27.12
CA ARG A 210 -12.17 2.88 28.07
C ARG A 210 -10.95 3.56 28.70
N ASN A 211 -10.90 4.89 28.63
CA ASN A 211 -9.82 5.75 29.12
C ASN A 211 -8.45 5.45 28.47
N ARG A 212 -8.43 4.87 27.26
CA ARG A 212 -7.20 4.56 26.53
C ARG A 212 -7.13 5.33 25.23
N ASP A 213 -5.93 5.53 24.74
CA ASP A 213 -5.72 5.95 23.35
C ASP A 213 -5.86 4.72 22.45
N VAL A 214 -6.51 4.90 21.34
CA VAL A 214 -6.79 3.83 20.38
C VAL A 214 -6.18 4.20 19.03
N ILE A 215 -5.50 3.27 18.40
CA ILE A 215 -5.08 3.40 17.00
C ILE A 215 -5.73 2.26 16.23
N ILE A 216 -6.51 2.61 15.21
CA ILE A 216 -7.17 1.63 14.35
C ILE A 216 -6.34 1.52 13.06
N PHE A 217 -5.71 0.35 12.86
CA PHE A 217 -4.88 0.04 11.70
C PHE A 217 -5.70 -0.64 10.61
N ASP A 218 -5.49 -0.21 9.37
CA ASP A 218 -6.06 -0.85 8.17
C ASP A 218 -5.04 -0.83 7.02
N ASP A 219 -5.19 -1.75 6.06
CA ASP A 219 -4.38 -1.73 4.84
C ASP A 219 -4.76 -0.53 3.95
N ILE A 220 -6.06 -0.30 3.74
CA ILE A 220 -6.60 0.70 2.82
C ILE A 220 -7.72 1.50 3.46
N ILE A 221 -7.62 2.83 3.47
CA ILE A 221 -8.77 3.71 3.69
C ILE A 221 -9.21 4.27 2.32
N SER A 222 -10.36 3.78 1.81
CA SER A 222 -10.95 4.25 0.54
C SER A 222 -12.08 5.24 0.80
N SER A 223 -13.34 4.81 0.88
CA SER A 223 -14.50 5.67 1.17
C SER A 223 -14.60 6.12 2.64
N GLY A 224 -13.78 5.55 3.52
CA GLY A 224 -13.72 5.90 4.93
C GLY A 224 -14.89 5.41 5.80
N GLY A 225 -15.93 4.80 5.22
CA GLY A 225 -17.12 4.45 5.96
C GLY A 225 -16.90 3.45 7.10
N THR A 226 -16.13 2.39 6.86
CA THR A 226 -15.81 1.40 7.90
C THR A 226 -14.95 2.00 9.00
N MET A 227 -13.94 2.79 8.62
CA MET A 227 -13.05 3.46 9.57
C MET A 227 -13.80 4.47 10.42
N ALA A 228 -14.68 5.30 9.83
CA ALA A 228 -15.51 6.27 10.56
C ALA A 228 -16.39 5.59 11.62
N LYS A 229 -17.12 4.53 11.24
CA LYS A 229 -17.91 3.73 12.19
C LYS A 229 -17.04 3.14 13.32
N ALA A 230 -15.83 2.68 13.01
CA ALA A 230 -14.93 2.11 14.00
C ALA A 230 -14.38 3.17 14.99
N VAL A 231 -14.15 4.37 14.51
CA VAL A 231 -13.79 5.53 15.33
C VAL A 231 -14.93 5.86 16.31
N GLU A 232 -16.16 6.05 15.78
CA GLU A 232 -17.36 6.32 16.57
C GLU A 232 -17.60 5.24 17.63
N PHE A 233 -17.58 3.97 17.23
CA PHE A 233 -17.70 2.82 18.11
C PHE A 233 -16.67 2.85 19.26
N SER A 234 -15.43 3.25 19.01
CA SER A 234 -14.40 3.35 20.02
C SER A 234 -14.64 4.53 20.97
N LYS A 235 -15.05 5.69 20.43
CA LYS A 235 -15.39 6.90 21.21
C LYS A 235 -16.59 6.67 22.12
N GLU A 236 -17.68 6.06 21.62
CA GLU A 236 -18.87 5.73 22.41
C GLU A 236 -18.57 4.80 23.60
N ARG A 237 -17.51 3.98 23.47
CA ARG A 237 -17.05 3.09 24.55
C ARG A 237 -16.02 3.70 25.48
N GLY A 238 -15.80 5.02 25.35
CA GLY A 238 -14.99 5.81 26.26
C GLY A 238 -13.49 5.80 25.93
N ALA A 239 -13.10 5.60 24.68
CA ALA A 239 -11.73 5.83 24.27
C ALA A 239 -11.35 7.32 24.45
N ARG A 240 -10.15 7.60 25.00
CA ARG A 240 -9.66 8.96 25.26
C ARG A 240 -9.36 9.67 23.94
N LYS A 241 -8.51 9.08 23.13
CA LYS A 241 -8.17 9.50 21.75
C LYS A 241 -8.37 8.36 20.81
N VAL A 242 -8.74 8.64 19.56
CA VAL A 242 -8.83 7.62 18.51
C VAL A 242 -8.14 8.15 17.27
N TYR A 243 -7.15 7.42 16.77
CA TYR A 243 -6.46 7.70 15.53
C TYR A 243 -6.77 6.61 14.49
N ALA A 244 -6.88 7.02 13.23
CA ALA A 244 -6.89 6.11 12.10
C ALA A 244 -5.47 6.00 11.52
N ALA A 245 -4.98 4.79 11.31
CA ALA A 245 -3.70 4.52 10.66
C ALA A 245 -3.92 3.62 9.46
N CYS A 246 -3.38 3.97 8.29
CA CYS A 246 -3.48 3.12 7.11
C CYS A 246 -2.21 3.12 6.28
N VAL A 247 -1.97 1.98 5.63
CA VAL A 247 -0.85 1.90 4.70
C VAL A 247 -1.16 2.66 3.41
N HIS A 248 -2.35 2.47 2.85
CA HIS A 248 -2.77 3.07 1.58
C HIS A 248 -3.89 4.10 1.76
N PRO A 249 -3.55 5.39 1.94
CA PRO A 249 -4.55 6.43 2.13
C PRO A 249 -5.15 6.88 0.79
N LEU A 250 -6.06 6.09 0.21
CA LEU A 250 -6.75 6.47 -1.03
C LEU A 250 -7.70 7.66 -0.82
N LEU A 251 -8.37 7.71 0.31
CA LEU A 251 -9.20 8.82 0.81
C LEU A 251 -10.13 9.45 -0.26
N MET A 252 -10.97 8.60 -0.86
CA MET A 252 -11.87 9.02 -1.92
C MET A 252 -12.99 9.93 -1.42
N GLY A 253 -13.27 11.00 -2.17
CA GLY A 253 -14.33 11.96 -1.83
C GLY A 253 -14.12 12.58 -0.45
N ASP A 254 -15.19 12.63 0.36
CA ASP A 254 -15.19 13.22 1.71
C ASP A 254 -14.72 12.28 2.83
N SER A 255 -14.02 11.21 2.49
CA SER A 255 -13.63 10.16 3.44
C SER A 255 -12.83 10.69 4.64
N GLN A 256 -11.89 11.61 4.41
CA GLN A 256 -11.11 12.23 5.48
C GLN A 256 -12.02 13.03 6.42
N LYS A 257 -12.87 13.89 5.87
CA LYS A 257 -13.83 14.70 6.63
C LYS A 257 -14.74 13.79 7.46
N LYS A 258 -15.30 12.76 6.83
CA LYS A 258 -16.17 11.78 7.47
C LYS A 258 -15.51 11.11 8.68
N ILE A 259 -14.26 10.65 8.56
CA ILE A 259 -13.54 10.02 9.67
C ILE A 259 -13.31 11.01 10.83
N MET A 260 -12.94 12.25 10.50
CA MET A 260 -12.72 13.30 11.50
C MET A 260 -14.00 13.69 12.23
N GLU A 261 -15.13 13.81 11.52
CA GLU A 261 -16.44 14.13 12.10
C GLU A 261 -16.96 13.05 13.06
N HIS A 262 -16.54 11.78 12.90
CA HIS A 262 -16.86 10.70 13.83
C HIS A 262 -15.92 10.65 15.06
N GLY A 263 -15.04 11.64 15.21
CA GLY A 263 -14.23 11.84 16.42
C GLY A 263 -12.82 11.32 16.37
N ALA A 264 -12.25 11.09 15.17
CA ALA A 264 -10.81 10.82 15.06
C ALA A 264 -10.00 12.07 15.41
N GLU A 265 -8.89 11.90 16.16
CA GLU A 265 -7.91 12.97 16.40
C GLU A 265 -7.05 13.24 15.16
N GLY A 266 -6.90 12.25 14.28
CA GLY A 266 -6.14 12.36 13.05
C GLY A 266 -6.10 11.05 12.26
N ILE A 267 -5.66 11.21 11.00
CA ILE A 267 -5.40 10.09 10.09
C ILE A 267 -3.92 10.12 9.74
N ILE A 268 -3.22 9.01 9.94
CA ILE A 268 -1.81 8.85 9.60
C ILE A 268 -1.68 7.77 8.54
N GLY A 269 -1.11 8.13 7.41
CA GLY A 269 -0.87 7.21 6.29
C GLY A 269 0.58 7.18 5.84
N THR A 270 0.90 6.23 4.96
CA THR A 270 2.21 6.17 4.31
C THR A 270 2.21 6.88 2.95
N ASP A 271 3.38 7.10 2.39
CA ASP A 271 3.56 7.63 1.03
C ASP A 271 3.49 6.54 -0.07
N SER A 272 2.94 5.36 0.25
CA SER A 272 2.58 4.34 -0.77
C SER A 272 1.56 4.87 -1.78
N VAL A 273 0.68 5.75 -1.31
CA VAL A 273 -0.21 6.62 -2.08
C VAL A 273 -0.06 8.02 -1.51
N PHE A 274 0.43 8.96 -2.31
CA PHE A 274 0.61 10.33 -1.84
C PHE A 274 -0.72 11.01 -1.52
N SER A 275 -0.84 11.53 -0.30
CA SER A 275 -2.01 12.27 0.18
C SER A 275 -1.62 13.24 1.30
N PRO A 276 -2.46 14.20 1.71
CA PRO A 276 -2.17 15.11 2.82
C PRO A 276 -1.87 14.41 4.15
N VAL A 277 -2.35 13.18 4.33
CA VAL A 277 -2.13 12.39 5.55
C VAL A 277 -0.92 11.47 5.47
N SER A 278 -0.16 11.48 4.37
CA SER A 278 1.05 10.67 4.18
C SER A 278 2.20 11.24 5.00
N LYS A 279 2.28 10.84 6.27
CA LYS A 279 3.30 11.27 7.23
C LYS A 279 4.49 10.31 7.32
N VAL A 280 4.31 9.06 6.88
CA VAL A 280 5.29 7.99 7.02
C VAL A 280 5.80 7.56 5.65
N SER A 281 7.13 7.60 5.45
CA SER A 281 7.72 7.15 4.19
C SER A 281 8.07 5.66 4.24
N ILE A 282 7.66 4.94 3.18
CA ILE A 282 8.02 3.54 2.96
C ILE A 282 9.34 3.37 2.18
N ALA A 283 9.99 4.47 1.77
CA ALA A 283 11.25 4.41 1.03
C ALA A 283 12.34 3.60 1.74
N PRO A 284 12.56 3.72 3.07
CA PRO A 284 13.56 2.90 3.77
C PRO A 284 13.24 1.40 3.71
N LEU A 285 11.96 1.04 3.81
CA LEU A 285 11.50 -0.34 3.76
C LEU A 285 11.80 -0.97 2.39
N ILE A 286 11.42 -0.27 1.31
CA ILE A 286 11.65 -0.72 -0.07
C ILE A 286 13.14 -0.77 -0.39
N SER A 287 13.91 0.25 0.01
CA SER A 287 15.37 0.28 -0.22
C SER A 287 16.07 -0.90 0.43
N LYS A 288 15.69 -1.28 1.66
CA LYS A 288 16.22 -2.46 2.34
C LYS A 288 15.90 -3.77 1.60
N ALA A 289 14.70 -3.90 1.04
CA ALA A 289 14.30 -5.08 0.25
C ALA A 289 15.06 -5.18 -1.08
N LEU A 290 15.32 -4.05 -1.73
CA LEU A 290 16.11 -3.99 -2.96
C LEU A 290 17.60 -4.31 -2.72
N ALA A 291 18.20 -3.77 -1.65
CA ALA A 291 19.62 -4.01 -1.31
C ALA A 291 19.92 -5.48 -0.96
N LYS A 292 18.98 -6.20 -0.33
CA LYS A 292 19.16 -7.63 0.00
C LYS A 292 19.39 -8.54 -1.21
N LYS A 293 18.96 -8.15 -2.40
CA LYS A 293 19.16 -8.93 -3.64
C LYS A 293 20.61 -8.86 -4.12
N GLU A 294 21.26 -7.71 -3.98
CA GLU A 294 22.65 -7.53 -4.44
C GLU A 294 23.63 -8.43 -3.66
N GLN A 295 23.35 -8.70 -2.39
CA GLN A 295 24.19 -9.57 -1.54
C GLN A 295 24.03 -11.08 -1.83
N LYS A 296 22.95 -11.52 -2.51
CA LYS A 296 22.73 -12.94 -2.86
C LYS A 296 23.22 -13.28 -4.28
N SER A 297 23.60 -12.30 -5.07
CA SER A 297 24.05 -12.45 -6.46
C SER A 297 25.57 -12.27 -6.63
N GLY A 298 26.31 -12.02 -5.58
CA GLY A 298 27.77 -11.99 -5.51
C GLY A 298 28.28 -13.19 -4.73
#